data_a3ca50ac91f0c931238b9df3fe800c21
#
_entry.id   a3ca50ac91f0c931238b9df3fe800c21
#
_cell.length_a   1.000
_cell.length_b   1.000
_cell.length_c   1.000
_cell.angle_alpha   90.00
_cell.angle_beta   90.00
_cell.angle_gamma   90.00
#
_symmetry.space_group_name_H-M   'P 1'
#
loop_
_entity.id
_entity.type
_entity.pdbx_description
1 polymer ?
#
loop_
_entity_poly.entity_id
_entity_poly.type
_entity_poly.pdbx_seq_one_letter_code
_entity_poly.pdbx_strand_id
1 'polypeptide(L)'
;MSLCAVLLSRRSDLGTKAERQRHKPSKSLLSRAIALLARRDHSRAELSRKLARHIGEDEDPSELGRVLVELGRNGLLSDERFAGAVARSRSQRFGDARIRYDLRRFGIADDLSAAALAKLAGTEAARAREVSSRRFTGLPTTAAERAKRARFLQSRGFSLDSIYQVLRGRTDPE
;
A
#
# COMPACT_ATOMS: atom_id res chain seq x y z
N MET A 1 9.02 73.64 -47.69
CA MET A 1 9.78 73.93 -46.44
C MET A 1 9.18 73.03 -45.38
N SER A 2 10.03 72.38 -44.67
CA SER A 2 9.81 71.53 -43.52
C SER A 2 9.22 70.12 -43.72
N LEU A 3 10.13 69.19 -43.84
CA LEU A 3 9.92 67.76 -43.67
C LEU A 3 9.70 67.43 -42.19
N CYS A 4 8.60 66.77 -41.93
CA CYS A 4 8.38 66.14 -40.64
C CYS A 4 8.60 64.62 -40.76
N ALA A 5 9.70 64.18 -40.20
CA ALA A 5 10.07 62.77 -40.19
C ALA A 5 9.18 61.98 -39.26
N VAL A 6 8.50 60.98 -39.81
CA VAL A 6 7.73 59.98 -39.06
C VAL A 6 8.69 58.91 -38.57
N LEU A 7 9.02 58.93 -37.29
CA LEU A 7 9.75 57.86 -36.58
C LEU A 7 8.79 56.74 -36.27
N LEU A 8 8.84 55.69 -37.07
CA LEU A 8 8.21 54.40 -36.77
C LEU A 8 9.00 53.72 -35.61
N SER A 9 8.43 53.78 -34.43
CA SER A 9 8.90 53.02 -33.28
C SER A 9 8.47 51.56 -33.46
N ARG A 10 9.40 50.73 -33.91
CA ARG A 10 9.25 49.26 -33.84
C ARG A 10 9.38 48.88 -32.37
N ARG A 11 8.23 48.65 -31.73
CA ARG A 11 8.21 47.90 -30.45
C ARG A 11 8.52 46.45 -30.78
N SER A 12 9.71 46.05 -30.41
CA SER A 12 10.16 44.66 -30.39
C SER A 12 9.33 43.87 -29.41
N ASP A 13 8.42 43.05 -29.88
CA ASP A 13 7.76 42.02 -29.13
C ASP A 13 8.77 40.89 -28.82
N LEU A 14 9.71 41.17 -27.92
CA LEU A 14 10.48 40.13 -27.25
C LEU A 14 9.69 39.67 -26.02
N GLY A 15 8.54 39.06 -26.26
CA GLY A 15 7.90 38.27 -25.24
C GLY A 15 8.85 37.18 -24.84
N THR A 16 9.52 37.38 -23.69
CA THR A 16 10.54 36.49 -23.14
C THR A 16 10.00 35.08 -22.99
N LYS A 17 10.78 34.11 -23.48
CA LYS A 17 10.54 32.67 -23.39
C LYS A 17 10.27 32.20 -21.94
N ALA A 18 10.62 33.03 -20.95
CA ALA A 18 10.36 32.85 -19.52
C ALA A 18 8.87 32.99 -19.14
N GLU A 19 8.07 33.80 -19.87
CA GLU A 19 6.63 33.95 -19.57
C GLU A 19 5.78 32.82 -20.09
N ARG A 20 6.28 32.01 -21.02
CA ARG A 20 5.57 30.79 -21.54
C ARG A 20 5.79 29.55 -20.68
N GLN A 21 6.58 29.63 -19.61
CA GLN A 21 6.66 28.61 -18.57
C GLN A 21 5.53 28.75 -17.54
N ARG A 22 4.45 29.43 -17.89
CA ARG A 22 3.26 29.52 -17.07
C ARG A 22 2.67 28.13 -16.90
N HIS A 23 2.96 27.59 -15.73
CA HIS A 23 2.06 26.83 -14.92
C HIS A 23 1.27 25.77 -15.72
N LYS A 24 1.89 24.62 -16.00
CA LYS A 24 1.07 23.40 -16.10
C LYS A 24 0.21 23.39 -14.85
N PRO A 25 -1.15 23.43 -14.97
CA PRO A 25 -1.99 23.42 -13.78
C PRO A 25 -1.58 22.24 -12.94
N SER A 26 -1.10 22.50 -11.73
CA SER A 26 -0.73 21.44 -10.81
C SER A 26 -2.00 20.63 -10.60
N LYS A 27 -1.93 19.32 -10.88
CA LYS A 27 -3.10 18.46 -10.66
C LYS A 27 -3.51 18.63 -9.20
N SER A 28 -4.79 18.92 -8.93
CA SER A 28 -5.30 19.04 -7.57
C SER A 28 -4.97 17.78 -6.75
N LEU A 29 -4.86 17.91 -5.43
CA LEU A 29 -4.64 16.76 -4.52
C LEU A 29 -5.68 15.66 -4.75
N LEU A 30 -6.94 16.04 -4.96
CA LEU A 30 -8.02 15.10 -5.29
C LEU A 30 -7.74 14.34 -6.59
N SER A 31 -7.36 15.02 -7.67
CA SER A 31 -7.04 14.37 -8.95
C SER A 31 -5.85 13.41 -8.84
N ARG A 32 -4.84 13.77 -8.02
CA ARG A 32 -3.69 12.91 -7.75
C ARG A 32 -4.09 11.68 -6.94
N ALA A 33 -4.93 11.87 -5.93
CA ALA A 33 -5.45 10.79 -5.09
C ALA A 33 -6.24 9.78 -5.91
N ILE A 34 -7.18 10.24 -6.74
CA ILE A 34 -7.97 9.39 -7.65
C ILE A 34 -7.05 8.62 -8.60
N ALA A 35 -6.05 9.27 -9.19
CA ALA A 35 -5.09 8.60 -10.07
C ALA A 35 -4.26 7.52 -9.37
N LEU A 36 -3.95 7.67 -8.07
CA LEU A 36 -3.28 6.65 -7.27
C LEU A 36 -4.22 5.48 -6.96
N LEU A 37 -5.45 5.78 -6.53
CA LEU A 37 -6.46 4.77 -6.18
C LEU A 37 -6.95 3.97 -7.39
N ALA A 38 -6.97 4.57 -8.58
CA ALA A 38 -7.29 3.87 -9.82
C ALA A 38 -6.27 2.77 -10.19
N ARG A 39 -5.05 2.84 -9.66
CA ARG A 39 -4.00 1.83 -9.93
C ARG A 39 -4.08 0.65 -8.98
N ARG A 40 -4.37 0.90 -7.71
CA ARG A 40 -4.57 -0.08 -6.65
C ARG A 40 -5.15 0.56 -5.40
N ASP A 41 -5.68 -0.27 -4.52
CA ASP A 41 -6.01 0.20 -3.17
C ASP A 41 -4.76 0.73 -2.42
N HIS A 42 -4.99 1.74 -1.60
CA HIS A 42 -4.01 2.33 -0.68
C HIS A 42 -4.63 2.42 0.71
N SER A 43 -3.81 2.31 1.76
CA SER A 43 -4.28 2.71 3.08
C SER A 43 -4.36 4.23 3.18
N ARG A 44 -5.20 4.73 4.10
CA ARG A 44 -5.29 6.17 4.40
C ARG A 44 -3.92 6.77 4.73
N ALA A 45 -3.14 6.09 5.57
CA ALA A 45 -1.80 6.54 5.95
C ALA A 45 -0.81 6.52 4.77
N GLU A 46 -0.86 5.52 3.89
CA GLU A 46 -0.03 5.47 2.69
C GLU A 46 -0.38 6.59 1.72
N LEU A 47 -1.68 6.79 1.45
CA LEU A 47 -2.17 7.83 0.55
C LEU A 47 -1.81 9.22 1.08
N SER A 48 -2.04 9.47 2.38
CA SER A 48 -1.66 10.72 3.05
C SER A 48 -0.18 11.04 2.86
N ARG A 49 0.71 10.09 3.14
CA ARG A 49 2.17 10.29 2.96
C ARG A 49 2.57 10.58 1.52
N LYS A 50 1.87 9.99 0.54
CA LYS A 50 2.14 10.24 -0.88
C LYS A 50 1.67 11.63 -1.30
N LEU A 51 0.48 12.03 -0.88
CA LEU A 51 -0.09 13.33 -1.22
C LEU A 51 0.63 14.48 -0.52
N ALA A 52 1.06 14.30 0.73
CA ALA A 52 1.81 15.31 1.48
C ALA A 52 3.06 15.83 0.75
N ARG A 53 3.67 15.00 -0.11
CA ARG A 53 4.83 15.40 -0.92
C ARG A 53 4.49 16.35 -2.07
N HIS A 54 3.21 16.60 -2.30
CA HIS A 54 2.70 17.44 -3.38
C HIS A 54 1.96 18.67 -2.86
N ILE A 55 1.98 18.89 -1.55
CA ILE A 55 1.49 20.11 -0.92
C ILE A 55 2.60 21.14 -1.04
N GLY A 56 2.31 22.26 -1.72
CA GLY A 56 3.23 23.41 -1.79
C GLY A 56 3.32 24.15 -0.45
N GLU A 57 4.33 24.98 -0.28
CA GLU A 57 4.50 25.78 0.93
C GLU A 57 3.33 26.76 1.16
N ASP A 58 2.67 27.17 0.09
CA ASP A 58 1.53 28.11 0.09
C ASP A 58 0.16 27.40 0.13
N GLU A 59 0.09 26.06 0.13
CA GLU A 59 -1.16 25.30 0.14
C GLU A 59 -1.60 25.03 1.59
N ASP A 60 -2.92 25.11 1.83
CA ASP A 60 -3.54 24.83 3.14
C ASP A 60 -3.31 23.37 3.55
N PRO A 61 -2.56 23.08 4.64
CA PRO A 61 -2.36 21.71 5.11
C PRO A 61 -3.66 20.96 5.44
N SER A 62 -4.76 21.69 5.71
CA SER A 62 -6.07 21.10 6.01
C SER A 62 -6.73 20.50 4.77
N GLU A 63 -6.32 20.87 3.56
CA GLU A 63 -6.87 20.35 2.31
C GLU A 63 -6.65 18.84 2.18
N LEU A 64 -5.47 18.35 2.57
CA LEU A 64 -5.19 16.92 2.60
C LEU A 64 -6.20 16.15 3.44
N GLY A 65 -6.51 16.65 4.63
CA GLY A 65 -7.50 16.03 5.52
C GLY A 65 -8.89 15.98 4.88
N ARG A 66 -9.32 17.08 4.26
CA ARG A 66 -10.60 17.18 3.55
C ARG A 66 -10.70 16.19 2.40
N VAL A 67 -9.67 16.11 1.57
CA VAL A 67 -9.61 15.15 0.44
C VAL A 67 -9.69 13.70 0.92
N LEU A 68 -8.95 13.33 1.99
CA LEU A 68 -9.00 11.98 2.54
C LEU A 68 -10.38 11.62 3.14
N VAL A 69 -11.05 12.59 3.76
CA VAL A 69 -12.42 12.40 4.27
C VAL A 69 -13.42 12.21 3.13
N GLU A 70 -13.33 13.04 2.10
CA GLU A 70 -14.19 12.96 0.91
C GLU A 70 -14.04 11.62 0.20
N LEU A 71 -12.81 11.17 -0.03
CA LEU A 71 -12.53 9.86 -0.65
C LEU A 71 -13.09 8.71 0.18
N GLY A 72 -13.01 8.81 1.52
CA GLY A 72 -13.59 7.82 2.42
C GLY A 72 -15.12 7.79 2.34
N ARG A 73 -15.79 8.97 2.37
CA ARG A 73 -17.26 9.08 2.23
C ARG A 73 -17.76 8.52 0.91
N ASN A 74 -17.02 8.73 -0.17
CA ASN A 74 -17.35 8.23 -1.50
C ASN A 74 -16.95 6.75 -1.71
N GLY A 75 -16.47 6.04 -0.68
CA GLY A 75 -16.06 4.64 -0.74
C GLY A 75 -14.81 4.37 -1.59
N LEU A 76 -14.13 5.42 -2.09
CA LEU A 76 -12.91 5.28 -2.88
C LEU A 76 -11.69 4.91 -2.04
N LEU A 77 -11.67 5.32 -0.76
CA LEU A 77 -10.61 5.01 0.21
C LEU A 77 -11.20 4.18 1.35
N SER A 78 -10.69 2.96 1.56
CA SER A 78 -11.12 2.07 2.64
C SER A 78 -9.95 1.26 3.18
N ASP A 79 -9.62 1.49 4.45
CA ASP A 79 -8.58 0.73 5.15
C ASP A 79 -8.99 -0.73 5.36
N GLU A 80 -10.29 -1.03 5.53
CA GLU A 80 -10.80 -2.41 5.62
C GLU A 80 -10.58 -3.17 4.30
N ARG A 81 -10.97 -2.57 3.16
CA ARG A 81 -10.77 -3.18 1.84
C ARG A 81 -9.29 -3.41 1.55
N PHE A 82 -8.44 -2.41 1.85
CA PHE A 82 -7.00 -2.50 1.72
C PHE A 82 -6.43 -3.62 2.59
N ALA A 83 -6.80 -3.69 3.88
CA ALA A 83 -6.35 -4.74 4.81
C ALA A 83 -6.73 -6.13 4.31
N GLY A 84 -7.97 -6.30 3.85
CA GLY A 84 -8.43 -7.57 3.27
C GLY A 84 -7.65 -7.98 2.02
N ALA A 85 -7.34 -7.04 1.13
CA ALA A 85 -6.54 -7.32 -0.08
C ALA A 85 -5.10 -7.73 0.28
N VAL A 86 -4.46 -7.01 1.20
CA VAL A 86 -3.11 -7.33 1.71
C VAL A 86 -3.10 -8.69 2.40
N ALA A 87 -4.07 -8.96 3.30
CA ALA A 87 -4.15 -10.23 4.01
C ALA A 87 -4.28 -11.41 3.04
N ARG A 88 -5.18 -11.36 2.06
CA ARG A 88 -5.35 -12.40 1.02
C ARG A 88 -4.07 -12.61 0.22
N SER A 89 -3.44 -11.55 -0.26
CA SER A 89 -2.22 -11.65 -1.06
C SER A 89 -1.05 -12.22 -0.28
N ARG A 90 -0.90 -11.82 1.00
CA ARG A 90 0.21 -12.23 1.85
C ARG A 90 0.03 -13.62 2.47
N SER A 91 -1.21 -14.05 2.72
CA SER A 91 -1.53 -15.36 3.34
C SER A 91 -0.98 -16.56 2.58
N GLN A 92 -0.79 -16.44 1.27
CA GLN A 92 -0.19 -17.47 0.43
C GLN A 92 1.29 -17.75 0.76
N ARG A 93 1.97 -16.89 1.51
CA ARG A 93 3.42 -16.94 1.73
C ARG A 93 3.84 -16.70 3.19
N PHE A 94 2.98 -16.09 4.00
CA PHE A 94 3.30 -15.61 5.34
C PHE A 94 2.23 -15.98 6.36
N GLY A 95 2.64 -16.18 7.60
CA GLY A 95 1.77 -16.37 8.75
C GLY A 95 1.20 -15.04 9.26
N ASP A 96 0.25 -15.17 10.18
CA ASP A 96 -0.56 -14.05 10.69
C ASP A 96 0.28 -12.97 11.38
N ALA A 97 1.34 -13.36 12.11
CA ALA A 97 2.20 -12.39 12.77
C ALA A 97 2.91 -11.45 11.76
N ARG A 98 3.37 -12.01 10.66
CA ARG A 98 4.00 -11.22 9.59
C ARG A 98 3.00 -10.35 8.86
N ILE A 99 1.78 -10.84 8.61
CA ILE A 99 0.73 -10.06 7.96
C ILE A 99 0.33 -8.88 8.85
N ARG A 100 0.13 -9.09 10.16
CA ARG A 100 -0.14 -8.00 11.13
C ARG A 100 0.97 -6.96 11.13
N TYR A 101 2.22 -7.40 11.16
CA TYR A 101 3.37 -6.49 11.10
C TYR A 101 3.35 -5.62 9.83
N ASP A 102 3.09 -6.24 8.66
CA ASP A 102 3.02 -5.51 7.40
C ASP A 102 1.84 -4.52 7.39
N LEU A 103 0.65 -4.90 7.90
CA LEU A 103 -0.52 -4.03 8.02
C LEU A 103 -0.26 -2.82 8.95
N ARG A 104 0.40 -3.03 10.11
CA ARG A 104 0.81 -1.91 10.98
C ARG A 104 1.74 -0.93 10.26
N ARG A 105 2.67 -1.40 9.45
CA ARG A 105 3.54 -0.52 8.63
C ARG A 105 2.77 0.31 7.62
N PHE A 106 1.61 -0.17 7.16
CA PHE A 106 0.68 0.59 6.33
C PHE A 106 -0.25 1.50 7.13
N GLY A 107 -0.15 1.52 8.47
CA GLY A 107 -0.97 2.35 9.35
C GLY A 107 -2.38 1.81 9.55
N ILE A 108 -2.58 0.50 9.38
CA ILE A 108 -3.86 -0.17 9.63
C ILE A 108 -3.97 -0.48 11.12
N ALA A 109 -5.12 -0.16 11.71
CA ALA A 109 -5.44 -0.44 13.09
C ALA A 109 -5.52 -1.96 13.39
N ASP A 110 -5.25 -2.35 14.64
CA ASP A 110 -5.13 -3.78 15.01
C ASP A 110 -6.47 -4.52 14.89
N ASP A 111 -7.60 -3.86 15.16
CA ASP A 111 -8.95 -4.40 14.98
C ASP A 111 -9.27 -4.72 13.51
N LEU A 112 -8.96 -3.82 12.58
CA LEU A 112 -9.09 -4.05 11.15
C LEU A 112 -8.15 -5.17 10.67
N SER A 113 -6.94 -5.22 11.23
CA SER A 113 -5.99 -6.29 10.94
C SER A 113 -6.51 -7.66 11.40
N ALA A 114 -7.08 -7.73 12.61
CA ALA A 114 -7.70 -8.94 13.15
C ALA A 114 -8.91 -9.38 12.30
N ALA A 115 -9.79 -8.44 11.96
CA ALA A 115 -10.96 -8.71 11.12
C ALA A 115 -10.55 -9.21 9.70
N ALA A 116 -9.49 -8.64 9.12
CA ALA A 116 -8.99 -9.07 7.82
C ALA A 116 -8.41 -10.49 7.86
N LEU A 117 -7.70 -10.86 8.93
CA LEU A 117 -7.16 -12.20 9.12
C LEU A 117 -8.24 -13.23 9.38
N ALA A 118 -9.26 -12.89 10.17
CA ALA A 118 -10.40 -13.77 10.45
C ALA A 118 -11.22 -14.12 9.19
N LYS A 119 -11.18 -13.27 8.17
CA LYS A 119 -11.84 -13.51 6.86
C LYS A 119 -11.00 -14.36 5.89
N LEU A 120 -9.80 -14.79 6.27
CA LEU A 120 -8.97 -15.64 5.42
C LEU A 120 -9.56 -17.06 5.35
N ALA A 121 -9.53 -17.64 4.15
CA ALA A 121 -9.93 -19.02 3.95
C ALA A 121 -8.93 -19.98 4.63
N GLY A 122 -9.47 -20.98 5.34
CA GLY A 122 -8.70 -22.02 6.03
C GLY A 122 -7.95 -21.49 7.27
N THR A 123 -7.46 -22.43 8.04
CA THR A 123 -6.70 -22.14 9.26
C THR A 123 -5.27 -21.69 8.93
N GLU A 124 -4.62 -21.03 9.88
CA GLU A 124 -3.20 -20.69 9.73
C GLU A 124 -2.34 -21.94 9.54
N ALA A 125 -2.69 -23.04 10.23
CA ALA A 125 -2.01 -24.34 10.10
C ALA A 125 -2.14 -24.92 8.69
N ALA A 126 -3.32 -24.83 8.06
CA ALA A 126 -3.51 -25.27 6.68
C ALA A 126 -2.63 -24.47 5.71
N ARG A 127 -2.57 -23.15 5.86
CA ARG A 127 -1.70 -22.29 5.07
C ARG A 127 -0.21 -22.60 5.31
N ALA A 128 0.19 -22.83 6.57
CA ALA A 128 1.56 -23.21 6.92
C ALA A 128 1.96 -24.54 6.27
N ARG A 129 1.03 -25.49 6.21
CA ARG A 129 1.23 -26.80 5.55
C ARG A 129 1.48 -26.62 4.05
N GLU A 130 0.67 -25.81 3.40
CA GLU A 130 0.82 -25.50 1.98
C GLU A 130 2.15 -24.80 1.69
N VAL A 131 2.52 -23.79 2.49
CA VAL A 131 3.82 -23.09 2.35
C VAL A 131 4.99 -24.03 2.60
N SER A 132 4.86 -24.96 3.55
CA SER A 132 5.86 -25.98 3.84
C SER A 132 6.03 -26.97 2.68
N SER A 133 4.94 -27.48 2.11
CA SER A 133 4.97 -28.48 1.02
C SER A 133 5.62 -27.95 -0.26
N ARG A 134 5.51 -26.66 -0.53
CA ARG A 134 6.19 -26.02 -1.67
C ARG A 134 7.73 -26.00 -1.53
N ARG A 135 8.26 -26.17 -0.32
CA ARG A 135 9.70 -26.07 -0.02
C ARG A 135 10.32 -27.40 0.39
N PHE A 136 9.52 -28.29 1.02
CA PHE A 136 9.98 -29.54 1.58
C PHE A 136 9.06 -30.68 1.16
N THR A 137 9.66 -31.80 0.77
CA THR A 137 8.93 -33.02 0.43
C THR A 137 8.70 -33.87 1.71
N GLY A 138 7.53 -34.55 1.78
CA GLY A 138 7.22 -35.48 2.86
C GLY A 138 7.19 -34.86 4.27
N LEU A 139 7.06 -35.73 5.28
CA LEU A 139 7.19 -35.33 6.68
C LEU A 139 8.65 -35.34 7.12
N PRO A 140 9.05 -34.48 8.09
CA PRO A 140 10.41 -34.47 8.60
C PRO A 140 10.66 -35.71 9.47
N THR A 141 11.68 -36.51 9.12
CA THR A 141 12.02 -37.74 9.82
C THR A 141 13.05 -37.52 10.94
N THR A 142 13.98 -36.59 10.73
CA THR A 142 15.06 -36.29 11.70
C THR A 142 14.76 -35.04 12.52
N ALA A 143 15.42 -34.92 13.69
CA ALA A 143 15.36 -33.71 14.50
C ALA A 143 15.90 -32.47 13.75
N ALA A 144 16.94 -32.65 12.94
CA ALA A 144 17.54 -31.59 12.11
C ALA A 144 16.56 -31.06 11.05
N GLU A 145 15.83 -31.95 10.37
CA GLU A 145 14.81 -31.59 9.41
C GLU A 145 13.63 -30.85 10.06
N ARG A 146 13.17 -31.34 11.23
CA ARG A 146 12.14 -30.65 12.01
C ARG A 146 12.57 -29.24 12.39
N ALA A 147 13.78 -29.08 12.91
CA ALA A 147 14.32 -27.78 13.29
C ALA A 147 14.48 -26.84 12.08
N LYS A 148 14.93 -27.35 10.92
CA LYS A 148 15.04 -26.58 9.68
C LYS A 148 13.69 -26.08 9.19
N ARG A 149 12.66 -26.94 9.18
CA ARG A 149 11.30 -26.60 8.77
C ARG A 149 10.65 -25.64 9.74
N ALA A 150 10.83 -25.84 11.05
CA ALA A 150 10.34 -24.92 12.07
C ALA A 150 10.91 -23.50 11.89
N ARG A 151 12.23 -23.36 11.76
CA ARG A 151 12.88 -22.06 11.53
C ARG A 151 12.36 -21.38 10.24
N PHE A 152 12.16 -22.15 9.19
CA PHE A 152 11.60 -21.63 7.93
C PHE A 152 10.19 -21.05 8.10
N LEU A 153 9.28 -21.75 8.80
CA LEU A 153 7.92 -21.28 9.04
C LEU A 153 7.91 -20.11 10.04
N GLN A 154 8.73 -20.18 11.08
CA GLN A 154 8.87 -19.12 12.07
C GLN A 154 9.38 -17.81 11.45
N SER A 155 10.37 -17.87 10.56
CA SER A 155 10.85 -16.67 9.84
C SER A 155 9.79 -16.03 8.94
N ARG A 156 8.75 -16.78 8.58
CA ARG A 156 7.60 -16.30 7.82
C ARG A 156 6.44 -15.81 8.69
N GLY A 157 6.59 -15.90 10.03
CA GLY A 157 5.61 -15.40 10.99
C GLY A 157 4.42 -16.32 11.22
N PHE A 158 4.56 -17.62 10.99
CA PHE A 158 3.58 -18.62 11.42
C PHE A 158 3.66 -18.83 12.93
N SER A 159 2.52 -19.07 13.59
CA SER A 159 2.44 -19.34 15.02
C SER A 159 3.10 -20.69 15.36
N LEU A 160 3.58 -20.84 16.61
CA LEU A 160 4.17 -22.09 17.07
C LEU A 160 3.18 -23.25 16.97
N ASP A 161 1.90 -23.01 17.29
CA ASP A 161 0.86 -24.04 17.19
C ASP A 161 0.69 -24.54 15.75
N SER A 162 0.62 -23.63 14.78
CA SER A 162 0.56 -23.98 13.36
C SER A 162 1.82 -24.73 12.91
N ILE A 163 2.99 -24.33 13.39
CA ILE A 163 4.25 -25.02 13.10
C ILE A 163 4.24 -26.44 13.67
N TYR A 164 3.83 -26.62 14.93
CA TYR A 164 3.74 -27.95 15.55
C TYR A 164 2.77 -28.88 14.82
N GLN A 165 1.63 -28.37 14.39
CA GLN A 165 0.67 -29.16 13.58
C GLN A 165 1.29 -29.63 12.27
N VAL A 166 1.99 -28.75 11.56
CA VAL A 166 2.71 -29.09 10.30
C VAL A 166 3.78 -30.16 10.53
N LEU A 167 4.56 -30.05 11.63
CA LEU A 167 5.66 -30.98 11.91
C LEU A 167 5.15 -32.37 12.36
N ARG A 168 3.96 -32.42 12.95
CA ARG A 168 3.31 -33.69 13.38
C ARG A 168 2.49 -34.36 12.29
N GLY A 169 2.30 -33.70 11.15
CA GLY A 169 1.46 -34.23 10.06
C GLY A 169 -0.04 -34.29 10.39
N ARG A 170 -0.50 -33.56 11.45
CA ARG A 170 -1.92 -33.54 11.81
C ARG A 170 -2.70 -32.75 10.76
N THR A 171 -3.73 -33.38 10.21
CA THR A 171 -4.80 -32.68 9.50
C THR A 171 -5.71 -32.01 10.52
N ASP A 172 -6.21 -30.81 10.21
CA ASP A 172 -7.28 -30.22 11.02
C ASP A 172 -8.47 -31.16 11.04
N PRO A 173 -9.14 -31.37 12.17
CA PRO A 173 -10.44 -32.04 12.16
C PRO A 173 -11.40 -31.21 11.31
N GLU A 174 -12.14 -31.86 10.40
CA GLU A 174 -13.24 -31.23 9.67
C GLU A 174 -14.32 -30.74 10.63
#